data_dee1678dc4c155f08e64d106d07af20d
#
_entry.id   dee1678dc4c155f08e64d106d07af20d
#
_cell.length_a   1.000
_cell.length_b   1.000
_cell.length_c   1.000
_cell.angle_alpha   90.00
_cell.angle_beta   90.00
_cell.angle_gamma   90.00
#
_symmetry.space_group_name_H-M   'P 1'
#
loop_
_entity.id
_entity.type
_entity.pdbx_description
1 polymer ?
#
loop_
_entity_poly.entity_id
_entity_poly.type
_entity_poly.pdbx_seq_one_letter_code
_entity_poly.pdbx_strand_id
1 'polypeptide(L)'
;MKKTLFLICLMFLGSNAFAFDCDSASQCTIIGKKLIDQKEYKSAIECFDSAIVMDENDEFAYAFRAKAKYFLKDYEGAVSDAEKSLELRKTSYAYNAIANVKLMNGDFQGAIEDLTNAVELNPKYMQCYEMRARANVKLENYVDALKDAGMAMKLDSEFSQNYEVKAMAEMGLKDYQSASRDFSIASKMYKAEGNRKAHRITKKLAKKCERKIKW
;
A
#
# COMPACT_ATOMS: atom_id res chain seq x y z
N MET A 1 -7.68 9.69 -41.46
CA MET A 1 -7.25 11.05 -41.14
C MET A 1 -7.09 11.35 -39.64
N LYS A 2 -7.16 10.38 -38.73
CA LYS A 2 -6.97 10.59 -37.24
C LYS A 2 -5.57 10.22 -36.74
N LYS A 3 -4.70 9.63 -37.54
CA LYS A 3 -3.33 9.22 -37.14
C LYS A 3 -2.27 10.34 -37.25
N THR A 4 -2.56 11.45 -37.89
CA THR A 4 -1.58 12.54 -38.12
C THR A 4 -1.59 13.64 -37.03
N LEU A 5 -2.59 13.69 -36.16
CA LEU A 5 -2.64 14.70 -35.10
C LEU A 5 -1.84 14.30 -33.84
N PHE A 6 -1.57 13.00 -33.66
CA PHE A 6 -0.85 12.47 -32.47
C PHE A 6 0.68 12.68 -32.55
N LEU A 7 1.23 12.87 -33.77
CA LEU A 7 2.68 13.04 -33.96
C LEU A 7 3.16 14.48 -33.72
N ILE A 8 2.29 15.48 -33.63
CA ILE A 8 2.69 16.89 -33.53
C ILE A 8 2.89 17.34 -32.06
N CYS A 9 2.29 16.65 -31.10
CA CYS A 9 2.48 16.97 -29.66
C CYS A 9 3.79 16.44 -29.06
N LEU A 10 4.46 15.51 -29.75
CA LEU A 10 5.69 14.83 -29.28
C LEU A 10 6.99 15.59 -29.61
N MET A 11 6.94 16.72 -30.34
CA MET A 11 8.16 17.45 -30.76
C MET A 11 8.60 18.59 -29.82
N PHE A 12 7.94 18.82 -28.67
CA PHE A 12 8.25 19.98 -27.79
C PHE A 12 8.74 19.66 -26.39
N LEU A 13 8.92 18.41 -26.02
CA LEU A 13 9.53 18.05 -24.74
C LEU A 13 10.72 17.13 -24.96
N GLY A 14 11.90 17.74 -25.00
CA GLY A 14 13.18 17.03 -25.00
C GLY A 14 13.40 16.28 -23.70
N SER A 15 12.97 15.06 -23.62
CA SER A 15 13.45 14.01 -22.71
C SER A 15 12.98 12.68 -23.28
N ASN A 16 13.81 11.63 -23.16
CA ASN A 16 13.57 10.27 -23.62
C ASN A 16 12.23 9.73 -23.06
N ALA A 17 11.11 10.20 -23.60
CA ALA A 17 9.82 9.59 -23.36
C ALA A 17 9.86 8.23 -24.07
N PHE A 18 10.06 7.16 -23.34
CA PHE A 18 9.59 5.84 -23.76
C PHE A 18 8.08 6.01 -23.95
N ALA A 19 7.66 6.26 -25.20
CA ALA A 19 6.26 6.17 -25.54
C ALA A 19 5.86 4.70 -25.30
N PHE A 20 5.26 4.43 -24.15
CA PHE A 20 4.64 3.13 -23.93
C PHE A 20 3.57 2.99 -25.00
N ASP A 21 3.71 1.95 -25.83
CA ASP A 21 2.81 1.68 -26.95
C ASP A 21 1.50 1.13 -26.36
N CYS A 22 0.65 2.04 -25.86
CA CYS A 22 -0.66 1.70 -25.33
C CYS A 22 -1.74 2.38 -26.17
N ASP A 23 -2.65 1.56 -26.71
CA ASP A 23 -3.70 1.98 -27.65
C ASP A 23 -4.94 2.58 -26.97
N SER A 24 -5.02 2.52 -25.64
CA SER A 24 -6.16 3.02 -24.87
C SER A 24 -5.76 3.43 -23.44
N ALA A 25 -6.55 4.31 -22.82
CA ALA A 25 -6.37 4.72 -21.42
C ALA A 25 -6.28 3.51 -20.48
N SER A 26 -7.23 2.57 -20.60
CA SER A 26 -7.25 1.35 -19.80
C SER A 26 -5.97 0.50 -19.94
N GLN A 27 -5.43 0.40 -21.15
CA GLN A 27 -4.18 -0.34 -21.39
C GLN A 27 -2.98 0.37 -20.73
N CYS A 28 -2.88 1.69 -20.85
CA CYS A 28 -1.86 2.47 -20.16
C CYS A 28 -1.95 2.29 -18.64
N THR A 29 -3.15 2.32 -18.07
CA THR A 29 -3.39 2.10 -16.64
C THR A 29 -2.96 0.70 -16.21
N ILE A 30 -3.23 -0.35 -16.99
CA ILE A 30 -2.78 -1.72 -16.70
C ILE A 30 -1.25 -1.83 -16.76
N ILE A 31 -0.60 -1.21 -17.75
CA ILE A 31 0.87 -1.20 -17.86
C ILE A 31 1.47 -0.45 -16.67
N GLY A 32 0.97 0.74 -16.34
CA GLY A 32 1.43 1.51 -15.19
C GLY A 32 1.32 0.74 -13.87
N LYS A 33 0.22 -0.01 -13.67
CA LYS A 33 0.04 -0.88 -12.50
C LYS A 33 1.13 -1.97 -12.43
N LYS A 34 1.46 -2.62 -13.56
CA LYS A 34 2.56 -3.61 -13.61
C LYS A 34 3.91 -2.99 -13.27
N LEU A 35 4.16 -1.76 -13.72
CA LEU A 35 5.38 -1.03 -13.38
C LEU A 35 5.48 -0.68 -11.89
N ILE A 36 4.35 -0.39 -11.22
CA ILE A 36 4.34 -0.25 -9.75
C ILE A 36 4.81 -1.54 -9.07
N ASP A 37 4.33 -2.70 -9.52
CA ASP A 37 4.71 -4.00 -8.97
C ASP A 37 6.22 -4.30 -9.18
N GLN A 38 6.79 -3.78 -10.26
CA GLN A 38 8.23 -3.80 -10.57
C GLN A 38 9.03 -2.70 -9.86
N LYS A 39 8.36 -1.80 -9.11
CA LYS A 39 8.94 -0.63 -8.43
C LYS A 39 9.49 0.44 -9.37
N GLU A 40 9.06 0.44 -10.63
CA GLU A 40 9.40 1.43 -11.64
C GLU A 40 8.43 2.62 -11.61
N TYR A 41 8.43 3.34 -10.48
CA TYR A 41 7.39 4.34 -10.17
C TYR A 41 7.38 5.53 -11.13
N LYS A 42 8.53 5.97 -11.65
CA LYS A 42 8.59 7.09 -12.62
C LYS A 42 7.93 6.69 -13.94
N SER A 43 8.30 5.54 -14.47
CA SER A 43 7.69 5.01 -15.71
C SER A 43 6.20 4.69 -15.52
N ALA A 44 5.80 4.26 -14.32
CA ALA A 44 4.38 4.08 -14.00
C ALA A 44 3.60 5.41 -14.08
N ILE A 45 4.17 6.52 -13.57
CA ILE A 45 3.54 7.85 -13.67
C ILE A 45 3.37 8.26 -15.12
N GLU A 46 4.38 8.07 -15.97
CA GLU A 46 4.29 8.39 -17.40
C GLU A 46 3.14 7.62 -18.09
N CYS A 47 2.95 6.34 -17.75
CA CYS A 47 1.82 5.57 -18.24
C CYS A 47 0.47 6.13 -17.77
N PHE A 48 0.36 6.49 -16.48
CA PHE A 48 -0.88 7.07 -15.94
C PHE A 48 -1.15 8.46 -16.51
N ASP A 49 -0.12 9.27 -16.75
CA ASP A 49 -0.26 10.56 -17.42
C ASP A 49 -0.82 10.38 -18.84
N SER A 50 -0.32 9.38 -19.59
CA SER A 50 -0.85 9.04 -20.90
C SER A 50 -2.29 8.55 -20.83
N ALA A 51 -2.64 7.73 -19.82
CA ALA A 51 -4.01 7.27 -19.60
C ALA A 51 -4.96 8.44 -19.34
N ILE A 52 -4.58 9.37 -18.47
CA ILE A 52 -5.39 10.55 -18.11
C ILE A 52 -5.54 11.51 -19.30
N VAL A 53 -4.53 11.65 -20.15
CA VAL A 53 -4.65 12.44 -21.41
C VAL A 53 -5.67 11.81 -22.37
N MET A 54 -5.76 10.47 -22.40
CA MET A 54 -6.72 9.76 -23.26
C MET A 54 -8.13 9.73 -22.66
N ASP A 55 -8.23 9.63 -21.33
CA ASP A 55 -9.49 9.63 -20.58
C ASP A 55 -9.29 10.34 -19.23
N GLU A 56 -9.73 11.59 -19.17
CA GLU A 56 -9.64 12.42 -17.96
C GLU A 56 -10.53 11.92 -16.80
N ASN A 57 -11.41 10.95 -17.07
CA ASN A 57 -12.31 10.35 -16.10
C ASN A 57 -11.87 8.94 -15.68
N ASP A 58 -10.65 8.50 -16.00
CA ASP A 58 -10.10 7.23 -15.50
C ASP A 58 -9.70 7.36 -14.02
N GLU A 59 -10.64 7.07 -13.12
CA GLU A 59 -10.43 7.11 -11.67
C GLU A 59 -9.30 6.18 -11.19
N PHE A 60 -9.06 5.08 -11.91
CA PHE A 60 -7.97 4.15 -11.56
C PHE A 60 -6.59 4.70 -11.95
N ALA A 61 -6.49 5.41 -13.07
CA ALA A 61 -5.24 6.06 -13.45
C ALA A 61 -4.80 7.06 -12.38
N TYR A 62 -5.72 7.89 -11.88
CA TYR A 62 -5.45 8.79 -10.77
C TYR A 62 -5.07 8.04 -9.50
N ALA A 63 -5.85 7.03 -9.07
CA ALA A 63 -5.57 6.28 -7.85
C ALA A 63 -4.21 5.56 -7.87
N PHE A 64 -3.83 4.99 -9.00
CA PHE A 64 -2.53 4.32 -9.13
C PHE A 64 -1.38 5.31 -9.31
N ARG A 65 -1.60 6.47 -9.95
CA ARG A 65 -0.61 7.54 -10.00
C ARG A 65 -0.35 8.09 -8.61
N ALA A 66 -1.38 8.26 -7.78
CA ALA A 66 -1.25 8.61 -6.37
C ALA A 66 -0.34 7.62 -5.62
N LYS A 67 -0.54 6.32 -5.83
CA LYS A 67 0.31 5.28 -5.24
C LYS A 67 1.76 5.39 -5.71
N ALA A 68 2.00 5.62 -6.99
CA ALA A 68 3.35 5.79 -7.53
C ALA A 68 4.04 7.03 -6.96
N LYS A 69 3.34 8.18 -6.89
CA LYS A 69 3.81 9.43 -6.27
C LYS A 69 4.16 9.24 -4.80
N TYR A 70 3.34 8.52 -4.03
CA TYR A 70 3.63 8.18 -2.64
C TYR A 70 5.00 7.49 -2.49
N PHE A 71 5.29 6.49 -3.33
CA PHE A 71 6.58 5.80 -3.29
C PHE A 71 7.76 6.69 -3.69
N LEU A 72 7.53 7.69 -4.52
CA LEU A 72 8.53 8.73 -4.85
C LEU A 72 8.59 9.85 -3.80
N LYS A 73 7.81 9.77 -2.71
CA LYS A 73 7.70 10.73 -1.63
C LYS A 73 7.07 12.08 -2.03
N ASP A 74 6.40 12.12 -3.15
CA ASP A 74 5.51 13.23 -3.53
C ASP A 74 4.15 13.03 -2.85
N TYR A 75 4.09 13.36 -1.56
CA TYR A 75 2.91 13.12 -0.74
C TYR A 75 1.76 14.06 -1.09
N GLU A 76 2.06 15.31 -1.41
CA GLU A 76 1.05 16.30 -1.82
C GLU A 76 0.40 15.88 -3.16
N GLY A 77 1.21 15.55 -4.15
CA GLY A 77 0.72 15.06 -5.42
C GLY A 77 -0.03 13.73 -5.30
N ALA A 78 0.35 12.86 -4.35
CA ALA A 78 -0.35 11.62 -4.08
C ALA A 78 -1.76 11.87 -3.52
N VAL A 79 -1.90 12.79 -2.56
CA VAL A 79 -3.21 13.15 -2.00
C VAL A 79 -4.10 13.79 -3.06
N SER A 80 -3.58 14.76 -3.82
CA SER A 80 -4.32 15.44 -4.87
C SER A 80 -4.88 14.47 -5.93
N ASP A 81 -4.05 13.52 -6.41
CA ASP A 81 -4.51 12.50 -7.37
C ASP A 81 -5.55 11.56 -6.74
N ALA A 82 -5.35 11.15 -5.48
CA ALA A 82 -6.31 10.28 -4.81
C ALA A 82 -7.66 10.97 -4.58
N GLU A 83 -7.67 12.24 -4.20
CA GLU A 83 -8.88 13.07 -4.08
C GLU A 83 -9.58 13.19 -5.44
N LYS A 84 -8.82 13.43 -6.53
CA LYS A 84 -9.39 13.45 -7.87
C LYS A 84 -10.03 12.12 -8.26
N SER A 85 -9.39 11.00 -7.92
CA SER A 85 -9.99 9.67 -8.09
C SER A 85 -11.33 9.54 -7.33
N LEU A 86 -11.39 10.02 -6.08
CA LEU A 86 -12.61 9.95 -5.25
C LEU A 86 -13.72 10.86 -5.76
N GLU A 87 -13.41 12.02 -6.34
CA GLU A 87 -14.40 12.89 -7.02
C GLU A 87 -15.03 12.18 -8.21
N LEU A 88 -14.25 11.46 -9.00
CA LEU A 88 -14.74 10.72 -10.15
C LEU A 88 -15.54 9.49 -9.71
N ARG A 89 -14.95 8.68 -8.84
CA ARG A 89 -15.59 7.51 -8.24
C ARG A 89 -14.85 7.07 -6.97
N LYS A 90 -15.61 6.67 -5.95
CA LYS A 90 -15.03 6.08 -4.74
C LYS A 90 -14.35 4.75 -5.06
N THR A 91 -13.04 4.67 -4.87
CA THR A 91 -12.24 3.47 -5.10
C THR A 91 -11.45 3.10 -3.85
N SER A 92 -11.29 1.81 -3.61
CA SER A 92 -10.47 1.32 -2.49
C SER A 92 -9.00 1.73 -2.64
N TYR A 93 -8.53 1.93 -3.85
CA TYR A 93 -7.15 2.32 -4.15
C TYR A 93 -6.87 3.78 -3.75
N ALA A 94 -7.83 4.68 -4.01
CA ALA A 94 -7.70 6.08 -3.64
C ALA A 94 -7.71 6.27 -2.12
N TYR A 95 -8.66 5.63 -1.41
CA TYR A 95 -8.64 5.63 0.05
C TYR A 95 -7.34 5.06 0.63
N ASN A 96 -6.83 3.96 0.06
CA ASN A 96 -5.54 3.41 0.46
C ASN A 96 -4.39 4.39 0.24
N ALA A 97 -4.37 5.14 -0.85
CA ALA A 97 -3.33 6.13 -1.14
C ALA A 97 -3.33 7.27 -0.10
N ILE A 98 -4.51 7.81 0.24
CA ILE A 98 -4.64 8.84 1.28
C ILE A 98 -4.23 8.29 2.65
N ALA A 99 -4.69 7.09 3.00
CA ALA A 99 -4.34 6.44 4.26
C ALA A 99 -2.83 6.25 4.43
N ASN A 100 -2.11 5.89 3.36
CA ASN A 100 -0.65 5.79 3.38
C ASN A 100 0.01 7.12 3.78
N VAL A 101 -0.44 8.24 3.22
CA VAL A 101 0.09 9.57 3.56
C VAL A 101 -0.27 9.96 5.00
N LYS A 102 -1.52 9.69 5.45
CA LYS A 102 -1.94 9.92 6.84
C LYS A 102 -1.09 9.13 7.83
N LEU A 103 -0.82 7.84 7.55
CA LEU A 103 0.06 7.00 8.38
C LEU A 103 1.47 7.57 8.49
N MET A 104 2.03 8.08 7.39
CA MET A 104 3.35 8.72 7.39
C MET A 104 3.38 9.99 8.25
N ASN A 105 2.28 10.74 8.28
CA ASN A 105 2.13 11.95 9.07
C ASN A 105 1.73 11.68 10.54
N GLY A 106 1.51 10.40 10.91
CA GLY A 106 1.09 10.02 12.26
C GLY A 106 -0.39 10.22 12.55
N ASP A 107 -1.19 10.55 11.56
CA ASP A 107 -2.66 10.60 11.67
C ASP A 107 -3.23 9.17 11.56
N PHE A 108 -3.07 8.41 12.64
CA PHE A 108 -3.51 7.02 12.69
C PHE A 108 -5.03 6.91 12.67
N GLN A 109 -5.75 7.85 13.31
CA GLN A 109 -7.21 7.82 13.34
C GLN A 109 -7.81 8.09 11.96
N GLY A 110 -7.36 9.14 11.28
CA GLY A 110 -7.81 9.44 9.93
C GLY A 110 -7.44 8.35 8.92
N ALA A 111 -6.30 7.67 9.13
CA ALA A 111 -5.92 6.52 8.30
C ALA A 111 -6.85 5.31 8.51
N ILE A 112 -7.30 5.05 9.74
CA ILE A 112 -8.26 3.97 10.05
C ILE A 112 -9.60 4.24 9.34
N GLU A 113 -10.07 5.48 9.29
CA GLU A 113 -11.30 5.86 8.61
C GLU A 113 -11.21 5.58 7.10
N ASP A 114 -10.13 6.03 6.45
CA ASP A 114 -9.92 5.77 5.02
C ASP A 114 -9.74 4.27 4.73
N LEU A 115 -8.98 3.55 5.55
CA LEU A 115 -8.80 2.11 5.39
C LEU A 115 -10.09 1.33 5.62
N THR A 116 -11.00 1.84 6.46
CA THR A 116 -12.33 1.27 6.64
C THR A 116 -13.15 1.43 5.36
N ASN A 117 -13.20 2.63 4.77
CA ASN A 117 -13.82 2.84 3.47
C ASN A 117 -13.20 1.94 2.38
N ALA A 118 -11.86 1.76 2.40
CA ALA A 118 -11.18 0.93 1.43
C ALA A 118 -11.58 -0.56 1.53
N VAL A 119 -11.69 -1.13 2.75
CA VAL A 119 -12.08 -2.54 2.92
C VAL A 119 -13.57 -2.77 2.72
N GLU A 120 -14.42 -1.77 2.95
CA GLU A 120 -15.85 -1.85 2.61
C GLU A 120 -16.06 -1.92 1.09
N LEU A 121 -15.29 -1.13 0.31
CA LEU A 121 -15.33 -1.18 -1.15
C LEU A 121 -14.67 -2.43 -1.73
N ASN A 122 -13.60 -2.91 -1.11
CA ASN A 122 -12.90 -4.11 -1.54
C ASN A 122 -12.49 -4.98 -0.34
N PRO A 123 -13.37 -5.90 0.09
CA PRO A 123 -13.08 -6.81 1.22
C PRO A 123 -11.91 -7.79 1.00
N LYS A 124 -11.39 -7.88 -0.23
CA LYS A 124 -10.23 -8.72 -0.56
C LYS A 124 -8.90 -7.95 -0.58
N TYR A 125 -8.91 -6.66 -0.25
CA TYR A 125 -7.70 -5.84 -0.27
C TYR A 125 -6.90 -6.05 1.03
N MET A 126 -6.11 -7.12 1.07
CA MET A 126 -5.34 -7.57 2.24
C MET A 126 -4.50 -6.45 2.87
N GLN A 127 -3.79 -5.66 2.06
CA GLN A 127 -2.93 -4.59 2.56
C GLN A 127 -3.67 -3.55 3.41
N CYS A 128 -4.94 -3.26 3.10
CA CYS A 128 -5.73 -2.32 3.90
C CYS A 128 -6.02 -2.85 5.30
N TYR A 129 -6.27 -4.14 5.46
CA TYR A 129 -6.41 -4.77 6.79
C TYR A 129 -5.09 -4.73 7.57
N GLU A 130 -3.98 -5.09 6.94
CA GLU A 130 -2.66 -5.03 7.57
C GLU A 130 -2.32 -3.62 8.05
N MET A 131 -2.55 -2.62 7.19
CA MET A 131 -2.28 -1.21 7.52
C MET A 131 -3.20 -0.70 8.61
N ARG A 132 -4.50 -1.06 8.61
CA ARG A 132 -5.46 -0.68 9.65
C ARG A 132 -5.12 -1.34 10.98
N ALA A 133 -4.70 -2.62 10.95
CA ALA A 133 -4.18 -3.30 12.13
C ALA A 133 -2.97 -2.58 12.72
N ARG A 134 -2.03 -2.16 11.88
CA ARG A 134 -0.85 -1.41 12.30
C ARG A 134 -1.20 -0.05 12.90
N ALA A 135 -2.15 0.68 12.32
CA ALA A 135 -2.66 1.92 12.86
C ALA A 135 -3.32 1.71 14.23
N ASN A 136 -4.15 0.66 14.36
CA ASN A 136 -4.79 0.27 15.61
C ASN A 136 -3.76 -0.10 16.69
N VAL A 137 -2.67 -0.79 16.35
CA VAL A 137 -1.56 -1.05 17.30
C VAL A 137 -0.95 0.26 17.78
N LYS A 138 -0.81 1.27 16.94
CA LYS A 138 -0.26 2.58 17.32
C LYS A 138 -1.17 3.36 18.27
N LEU A 139 -2.48 3.16 18.16
CA LEU A 139 -3.50 3.73 19.07
C LEU A 139 -3.84 2.83 20.27
N GLU A 140 -3.10 1.73 20.44
CA GLU A 140 -3.31 0.73 21.50
C GLU A 140 -4.66 0.00 21.43
N ASN A 141 -5.35 0.06 20.29
CA ASN A 141 -6.60 -0.66 20.00
C ASN A 141 -6.28 -2.12 19.60
N TYR A 142 -5.66 -2.87 20.51
CA TYR A 142 -5.08 -4.18 20.20
C TYR A 142 -6.09 -5.24 19.79
N VAL A 143 -7.34 -5.17 20.28
CA VAL A 143 -8.40 -6.12 19.90
C VAL A 143 -8.79 -5.94 18.43
N ASP A 144 -8.98 -4.70 17.99
CA ASP A 144 -9.29 -4.40 16.59
C ASP A 144 -8.09 -4.72 15.68
N ALA A 145 -6.88 -4.46 16.16
CA ALA A 145 -5.66 -4.86 15.46
C ALA A 145 -5.58 -6.37 15.22
N LEU A 146 -5.93 -7.20 16.22
CA LEU A 146 -5.98 -8.66 16.06
C LEU A 146 -7.03 -9.12 15.07
N LYS A 147 -8.21 -8.50 15.07
CA LYS A 147 -9.28 -8.80 14.12
C LYS A 147 -8.82 -8.54 12.68
N ASP A 148 -8.24 -7.38 12.45
CA ASP A 148 -7.74 -6.99 11.14
C ASP A 148 -6.55 -7.85 10.69
N ALA A 149 -5.58 -8.11 11.57
CA ALA A 149 -4.46 -9.00 11.27
C ALA A 149 -4.96 -10.42 10.92
N GLY A 150 -5.99 -10.91 11.64
CA GLY A 150 -6.64 -12.18 11.32
C GLY A 150 -7.30 -12.20 9.93
N MET A 151 -7.91 -11.09 9.51
CA MET A 151 -8.46 -10.96 8.16
C MET A 151 -7.35 -10.89 7.11
N ALA A 152 -6.29 -10.12 7.35
CA ALA A 152 -5.14 -10.07 6.45
C ALA A 152 -4.49 -11.45 6.26
N MET A 153 -4.31 -12.22 7.33
CA MET A 153 -3.76 -13.60 7.27
C MET A 153 -4.67 -14.59 6.53
N LYS A 154 -6.00 -14.43 6.60
CA LYS A 154 -6.93 -15.26 5.81
C LYS A 154 -6.81 -14.98 4.32
N LEU A 155 -6.49 -13.74 3.94
CA LEU A 155 -6.35 -13.33 2.53
C LEU A 155 -4.96 -13.67 1.98
N ASP A 156 -3.92 -13.56 2.80
CA ASP A 156 -2.55 -13.93 2.45
C ASP A 156 -1.80 -14.37 3.72
N SER A 157 -1.61 -15.68 3.87
CA SER A 157 -0.87 -16.27 4.99
C SER A 157 0.65 -16.25 4.80
N GLU A 158 1.15 -15.91 3.61
CA GLU A 158 2.58 -15.89 3.30
C GLU A 158 3.19 -14.48 3.45
N PHE A 159 2.38 -13.50 3.83
CA PHE A 159 2.85 -12.13 4.01
C PHE A 159 3.41 -11.92 5.43
N SER A 160 4.73 -11.76 5.54
CA SER A 160 5.46 -11.71 6.83
C SER A 160 4.97 -10.60 7.76
N GLN A 161 4.53 -9.46 7.21
CA GLN A 161 4.01 -8.32 7.97
C GLN A 161 2.72 -8.66 8.73
N ASN A 162 1.90 -9.60 8.24
CA ASN A 162 0.67 -10.02 8.92
C ASN A 162 0.99 -10.68 10.26
N TYR A 163 2.02 -11.53 10.32
CA TYR A 163 2.50 -12.14 11.56
C TYR A 163 3.13 -11.10 12.48
N GLU A 164 3.88 -10.15 11.93
CA GLU A 164 4.50 -9.08 12.72
C GLU A 164 3.44 -8.22 13.42
N VAL A 165 2.44 -7.72 12.68
CA VAL A 165 1.41 -6.85 13.26
C VAL A 165 0.53 -7.60 14.25
N LYS A 166 0.20 -8.87 13.99
CA LYS A 166 -0.52 -9.73 14.93
C LYS A 166 0.26 -9.89 16.23
N ALA A 167 1.54 -10.23 16.16
CA ALA A 167 2.41 -10.36 17.32
C ALA A 167 2.56 -9.05 18.12
N MET A 168 2.55 -7.90 17.45
CA MET A 168 2.56 -6.59 18.11
C MET A 168 1.27 -6.37 18.92
N ALA A 169 0.11 -6.73 18.39
CA ALA A 169 -1.17 -6.63 19.08
C ALA A 169 -1.24 -7.61 20.28
N GLU A 170 -0.82 -8.85 20.10
CA GLU A 170 -0.73 -9.86 21.17
C GLU A 170 0.20 -9.40 22.30
N MET A 171 1.35 -8.81 21.95
CA MET A 171 2.29 -8.24 22.93
C MET A 171 1.65 -7.07 23.70
N GLY A 172 0.84 -6.24 23.05
CA GLY A 172 0.09 -5.16 23.68
C GLY A 172 -0.95 -5.70 24.68
N LEU A 173 -1.62 -6.79 24.35
CA LEU A 173 -2.55 -7.52 25.23
C LEU A 173 -1.85 -8.35 26.30
N LYS A 174 -0.51 -8.33 26.36
CA LYS A 174 0.34 -9.11 27.27
C LYS A 174 0.27 -10.62 27.04
N ASP A 175 -0.28 -11.09 25.92
CA ASP A 175 -0.15 -12.49 25.49
C ASP A 175 1.25 -12.70 24.89
N TYR A 176 2.24 -12.75 25.78
CA TYR A 176 3.64 -12.87 25.39
C TYR A 176 3.94 -14.23 24.74
N GLN A 177 3.16 -15.27 25.04
CA GLN A 177 3.35 -16.60 24.47
C GLN A 177 3.00 -16.61 22.98
N SER A 178 1.83 -16.12 22.60
CA SER A 178 1.41 -16.00 21.21
C SER A 178 2.32 -15.02 20.46
N ALA A 179 2.59 -13.85 21.04
CA ALA A 179 3.47 -12.84 20.47
C ALA A 179 4.87 -13.37 20.15
N SER A 180 5.49 -14.15 21.07
CA SER A 180 6.81 -14.73 20.82
C SER A 180 6.81 -15.68 19.63
N ARG A 181 5.76 -16.52 19.53
CA ARG A 181 5.60 -17.48 18.42
C ARG A 181 5.46 -16.74 17.09
N ASP A 182 4.56 -15.76 17.01
CA ASP A 182 4.26 -15.08 15.75
C ASP A 182 5.41 -14.15 15.32
N PHE A 183 6.10 -13.48 16.26
CA PHE A 183 7.36 -12.79 15.93
C PHE A 183 8.45 -13.75 15.41
N SER A 184 8.50 -14.97 15.93
CA SER A 184 9.47 -15.98 15.46
C SER A 184 9.16 -16.45 14.05
N ILE A 185 7.87 -16.61 13.71
CA ILE A 185 7.41 -16.91 12.35
C ILE A 185 7.78 -15.75 11.42
N ALA A 186 7.35 -14.53 11.72
CA ALA A 186 7.68 -13.34 10.93
C ALA A 186 9.20 -13.19 10.70
N SER A 187 9.99 -13.45 11.76
CA SER A 187 11.46 -13.39 11.67
C SER A 187 12.04 -14.40 10.68
N LYS A 188 11.52 -15.63 10.63
CA LYS A 188 11.95 -16.65 9.67
C LYS A 188 11.56 -16.26 8.24
N MET A 189 10.35 -15.74 8.04
CA MET A 189 9.86 -15.27 6.74
C MET A 189 10.71 -14.10 6.22
N TYR A 190 10.95 -13.07 7.04
CA TYR A 190 11.83 -11.95 6.67
C TYR A 190 13.26 -12.39 6.35
N LYS A 191 13.77 -13.45 7.02
CA LYS A 191 15.07 -14.02 6.68
C LYS A 191 15.06 -14.64 5.29
N ALA A 192 14.03 -15.39 4.95
CA ALA A 192 13.85 -16.01 3.63
C ALA A 192 13.70 -14.95 2.52
N GLU A 193 13.00 -13.84 2.81
CA GLU A 193 12.84 -12.69 1.91
C GLU A 193 14.12 -11.84 1.76
N GLY A 194 15.19 -12.13 2.51
CA GLY A 194 16.41 -11.32 2.53
C GLY A 194 16.29 -10.00 3.30
N ASN A 195 15.15 -9.73 3.97
CA ASN A 195 14.95 -8.53 4.76
C ASN A 195 15.64 -8.61 6.13
N ARG A 196 16.97 -8.40 6.10
CA ARG A 196 17.84 -8.51 7.29
C ARG A 196 17.44 -7.59 8.44
N LYS A 197 16.91 -6.37 8.12
CA LYS A 197 16.51 -5.39 9.14
C LYS A 197 15.29 -5.88 9.91
N ALA A 198 14.21 -6.26 9.21
CA ALA A 198 12.98 -6.76 9.82
C ALA A 198 13.23 -8.07 10.57
N HIS A 199 14.00 -9.01 9.99
CA HIS A 199 14.44 -10.24 10.67
C HIS A 199 15.09 -9.95 12.04
N ARG A 200 16.06 -9.02 12.10
CA ARG A 200 16.74 -8.68 13.36
C ARG A 200 15.80 -8.10 14.40
N ILE A 201 14.87 -7.21 13.97
CA ILE A 201 13.91 -6.56 14.86
C ILE A 201 12.94 -7.59 15.43
N THR A 202 12.27 -8.38 14.59
CA THR A 202 11.28 -9.37 15.02
C THR A 202 11.89 -10.46 15.89
N LYS A 203 13.12 -10.92 15.59
CA LYS A 203 13.87 -11.86 16.42
C LYS A 203 14.15 -11.29 17.84
N LYS A 204 14.48 -9.99 17.93
CA LYS A 204 14.69 -9.32 19.22
C LYS A 204 13.38 -9.21 20.00
N LEU A 205 12.26 -8.92 19.34
CA LEU A 205 10.94 -8.84 19.96
C LEU A 205 10.47 -10.21 20.47
N ALA A 206 10.65 -11.28 19.69
CA ALA A 206 10.36 -12.65 20.14
C ALA A 206 11.08 -12.97 21.45
N LYS A 207 12.41 -12.74 21.52
CA LYS A 207 13.19 -12.95 22.74
C LYS A 207 12.75 -12.06 23.91
N LYS A 208 12.27 -10.83 23.64
CA LYS A 208 11.72 -9.95 24.68
C LYS A 208 10.45 -10.55 25.27
N CYS A 209 9.56 -11.10 24.45
CA CYS A 209 8.35 -11.79 24.90
C CYS A 209 8.69 -13.05 25.70
N GLU A 210 9.64 -13.89 25.25
CA GLU A 210 10.10 -15.09 25.99
C GLU A 210 10.57 -14.77 27.41
N ARG A 211 11.26 -13.65 27.60
CA ARG A 211 11.68 -13.22 28.93
C ARG A 211 10.50 -12.83 29.85
N LYS A 212 9.42 -12.31 29.25
CA LYS A 212 8.20 -11.92 29.98
C LYS A 212 7.32 -13.12 30.39
N ILE A 213 7.43 -14.25 29.69
CA ILE A 213 6.72 -15.50 30.02
C ILE A 213 7.32 -16.15 31.29
N LYS A 214 8.60 -15.96 31.55
CA LYS A 214 9.33 -16.61 32.65
C LYS A 214 9.15 -15.93 33.99
N TRP A 215 8.36 -14.86 34.10
CA TRP A 215 8.04 -14.11 35.29
C TRP A 215 6.53 -14.07 35.55
#